data_13862547964fd30f15cf904b8fafe50b
#
_entry.id   13862547964fd30f15cf904b8fafe50b
#
_cell.length_a   1.000
_cell.length_b   1.000
_cell.length_c   1.000
_cell.angle_alpha   90.00
_cell.angle_beta   90.00
_cell.angle_gamma   90.00
#
_symmetry.space_group_name_H-M   'P 1'
#
loop_
_entity.id
_entity.type
_entity.pdbx_description
1 polymer ?
#
loop_
_entity_poly.entity_id
_entity_poly.type
_entity_poly.pdbx_seq_one_letter_code
_entity_poly.pdbx_strand_id
1 'polypeptide(L)' 'MFYVYNLKCKDGFYIGCTNDLKDRIKRHQRGEVDATANRLPISLHFYIAIEDKYKAYELEKYFKSGSGRAFINKHL' A
#
# COMPACT_ATOMS: atom_id res chain seq x y z
N MET A 1 8.71 -9.25 -9.76
CA MET A 1 8.58 -8.85 -8.36
C MET A 1 7.26 -8.12 -8.15
N PHE A 2 6.58 -8.41 -7.05
CA PHE A 2 5.35 -7.74 -6.67
C PHE A 2 5.60 -6.97 -5.37
N TYR A 3 4.93 -5.83 -5.23
CA TYR A 3 5.18 -4.93 -4.09
C TYR A 3 3.87 -4.71 -3.35
N VAL A 4 3.87 -5.02 -2.05
CA VAL A 4 2.80 -4.63 -1.15
C VAL A 4 3.25 -3.35 -0.48
N TYR A 5 2.48 -2.27 -0.64
CA TYR A 5 2.91 -0.95 -0.19
C TYR A 5 1.89 -0.32 0.74
N ASN A 6 2.39 0.52 1.62
CA ASN A 6 1.57 1.30 2.54
C ASN A 6 1.83 2.78 2.27
N LEU A 7 0.76 3.49 1.97
CA LEU A 7 0.82 4.94 1.72
C LEU A 7 0.24 5.69 2.92
N LYS A 8 0.92 6.76 3.30
CA LYS A 8 0.38 7.70 4.27
C LYS A 8 -0.43 8.74 3.51
N CYS A 9 -1.72 8.83 3.82
CA CYS A 9 -2.65 9.79 3.23
C CYS A 9 -2.99 10.87 4.25
N LYS A 10 -3.75 11.90 3.83
CA LYS A 10 -4.13 12.97 4.74
C LYS A 10 -4.97 12.49 5.92
N ASP A 11 -5.71 11.39 5.75
CA ASP A 11 -6.68 10.88 6.74
C ASP A 11 -6.36 9.47 7.24
N GLY A 12 -5.14 8.98 7.04
CA GLY A 12 -4.74 7.64 7.47
C GLY A 12 -3.87 6.95 6.45
N PHE A 13 -3.97 5.61 6.38
CA PHE A 13 -3.10 4.79 5.54
C PHE A 13 -3.91 4.01 4.51
N TYR A 14 -3.25 3.67 3.41
CA TYR A 14 -3.80 2.85 2.33
C TYR A 14 -2.82 1.73 1.99
N ILE A 15 -3.32 0.50 1.89
CA ILE A 15 -2.54 -0.67 1.48
C ILE A 15 -2.90 -1.03 0.05
N GLY A 16 -1.89 -1.27 -0.78
CA GLY A 16 -2.09 -1.72 -2.15
C GLY A 16 -1.02 -2.71 -2.58
N CYS A 17 -1.19 -3.28 -3.78
CA CYS A 17 -0.24 -4.21 -4.36
C CYS A 17 -0.08 -3.89 -5.84
N THR A 18 1.16 -3.95 -6.34
CA THR A 18 1.47 -3.64 -7.72
C THR A 18 2.74 -4.35 -8.16
N ASN A 19 2.91 -4.55 -9.44
CA ASN A 19 4.18 -5.01 -10.01
C ASN A 19 5.07 -3.84 -10.49
N ASP A 20 4.58 -2.61 -10.40
CA ASP A 20 5.33 -1.41 -10.77
C ASP A 20 5.11 -0.34 -9.70
N LEU A 21 5.93 -0.41 -8.65
CA LEU A 21 5.75 0.45 -7.48
C LEU A 21 5.93 1.93 -7.80
N LYS A 22 6.97 2.25 -8.57
CA LYS A 22 7.31 3.64 -8.87
C LYS A 22 6.20 4.33 -9.65
N ASP A 23 5.70 3.67 -10.68
CA ASP A 23 4.59 4.18 -11.49
C ASP A 23 3.31 4.31 -10.65
N ARG A 24 2.98 3.28 -9.87
CA ARG A 24 1.76 3.28 -9.08
C ARG A 24 1.75 4.39 -8.03
N ILE A 25 2.87 4.65 -7.36
CA ILE A 25 2.97 5.73 -6.39
C ILE A 25 2.76 7.09 -7.06
N LYS A 26 3.35 7.29 -8.23
CA LYS A 26 3.15 8.53 -8.99
C LYS A 26 1.67 8.73 -9.34
N ARG A 27 1.01 7.66 -9.75
CA ARG A 27 -0.43 7.73 -10.07
C ARG A 27 -1.27 8.09 -8.86
N HIS A 28 -0.96 7.51 -7.69
CA HIS A 28 -1.62 7.91 -6.44
C HIS A 28 -1.40 9.39 -6.15
N GLN A 29 -0.17 9.85 -6.27
CA GLN A 29 0.19 11.25 -5.97
C GLN A 29 -0.48 12.25 -6.91
N ARG A 30 -0.83 11.82 -8.13
CA ARG A 30 -1.53 12.66 -9.10
C ARG A 30 -3.05 12.60 -8.95
N GLY A 31 -3.57 11.80 -8.02
CA GLY A 31 -5.00 11.63 -7.85
C GLY A 31 -5.65 10.74 -8.91
N GLU A 32 -4.86 9.89 -9.58
CA GLU A 32 -5.34 9.04 -10.67
C GLU A 32 -5.84 7.67 -10.20
N VAL A 33 -5.78 7.40 -8.91
CA VAL A 33 -6.30 6.15 -8.33
C VAL A 33 -7.52 6.50 -7.49
N ASP A 34 -8.68 5.98 -7.88
CA ASP A 34 -9.96 6.35 -7.27
C ASP A 34 -9.98 6.17 -5.76
N ALA A 35 -9.37 5.09 -5.26
CA ALA A 35 -9.37 4.78 -3.83
C ALA A 35 -8.70 5.84 -2.98
N THR A 36 -7.79 6.63 -3.55
CA THR A 36 -7.01 7.63 -2.80
C THR A 36 -7.12 9.04 -3.38
N ALA A 37 -7.87 9.23 -4.45
CA ALA A 37 -7.96 10.52 -5.13
C ALA A 37 -8.39 11.67 -4.21
N ASN A 38 -9.26 11.39 -3.25
CA ASN A 38 -9.75 12.39 -2.29
C ASN A 38 -8.97 12.39 -0.98
N ARG A 39 -7.82 11.71 -0.93
CA ARG A 39 -7.03 11.53 0.29
C ARG A 39 -5.60 12.08 0.18
N LEU A 40 -5.40 12.97 -0.77
CA LEU A 40 -4.10 13.64 -0.95
C LEU A 40 -3.87 14.64 0.19
N PRO A 41 -2.61 14.91 0.56
CA PRO A 41 -1.37 14.44 -0.03
C PRO A 41 -1.04 13.00 0.37
N ILE A 42 -0.23 12.33 -0.47
CA ILE A 42 0.14 10.92 -0.29
C ILE A 42 1.66 10.78 -0.33
N SER A 43 2.20 9.99 0.60
CA SER A 43 3.62 9.63 0.61
C SER A 43 3.77 8.15 0.91
N LEU A 44 4.87 7.56 0.45
CA LEU A 44 5.17 6.16 0.73
C LEU A 44 5.64 6.01 2.18
N HIS A 45 4.98 5.13 2.94
CA HIS A 45 5.38 4.82 4.30
C HIS A 45 6.36 3.63 4.33
N PHE A 46 5.98 2.52 3.69
CA PHE A 46 6.85 1.36 3.51
C PHE A 46 6.34 0.52 2.35
N TYR A 47 7.20 -0.39 1.89
CA TYR A 47 6.79 -1.43 0.95
C TYR A 47 7.56 -2.72 1.22
N ILE A 48 6.98 -3.85 0.79
CA ILE A 48 7.61 -5.16 0.86
C ILE A 48 7.60 -5.75 -0.54
N ALA A 49 8.77 -6.13 -1.03
CA ALA A 49 8.92 -6.74 -2.34
C ALA A 49 8.85 -8.27 -2.19
N ILE A 50 7.96 -8.91 -2.96
CA ILE A 50 7.69 -10.34 -2.88
C ILE A 50 7.73 -10.90 -4.29
N GLU A 51 8.48 -11.98 -4.49
CA GLU A 51 8.63 -12.60 -5.80
C GLU A 51 7.32 -13.24 -6.26
N ASP A 52 6.63 -13.94 -5.37
CA ASP A 52 5.42 -14.69 -5.67
C ASP A 52 4.18 -13.79 -5.64
N LYS A 53 3.47 -13.72 -6.77
CA LYS A 53 2.28 -12.89 -6.93
C LYS A 53 1.18 -13.21 -5.91
N TYR A 54 0.93 -14.50 -5.69
CA TYR A 54 -0.16 -14.93 -4.81
C TYR A 54 0.17 -14.64 -3.34
N LYS A 55 1.42 -14.81 -2.95
CA LYS A 55 1.87 -14.44 -1.61
C LYS A 55 1.76 -12.94 -1.38
N ALA A 56 2.05 -12.15 -2.40
CA ALA A 56 1.89 -10.70 -2.32
C ALA A 56 0.42 -10.32 -2.08
N TYR A 57 -0.50 -10.94 -2.82
CA TYR A 57 -1.93 -10.68 -2.63
C TYR A 57 -2.44 -11.13 -1.26
N GLU A 58 -1.93 -12.25 -0.75
CA GLU A 58 -2.27 -12.71 0.59
C GLU A 58 -1.78 -11.73 1.66
N LEU A 59 -0.57 -11.21 1.49
CA LEU A 59 -0.01 -10.23 2.42
C LEU A 59 -0.80 -8.92 2.38
N GLU A 60 -1.18 -8.46 1.20
CA GLU A 60 -2.03 -7.27 1.06
C GLU A 60 -3.34 -7.46 1.83
N LYS A 61 -3.98 -8.61 1.66
CA LYS A 61 -5.22 -8.95 2.35
C LYS A 61 -5.02 -8.97 3.87
N TYR A 62 -3.91 -9.56 4.32
CA TYR A 62 -3.58 -9.60 5.74
C TYR A 62 -3.41 -8.20 6.32
N PHE A 63 -2.67 -7.33 5.63
CA PHE A 63 -2.45 -5.96 6.11
C PHE A 63 -3.73 -5.13 6.18
N LYS A 64 -4.75 -5.49 5.42
CA LYS A 64 -6.06 -4.84 5.47
C LYS A 64 -6.94 -5.37 6.60
N SER A 65 -6.57 -6.49 7.23
CA SER A 65 -7.30 -7.05 8.37
C SER A 65 -6.93 -6.34 9.67
N GLY A 66 -7.74 -6.55 10.72
CA GLY A 66 -7.44 -6.00 12.03
C GLY A 66 -6.10 -6.48 12.58
N SER A 67 -5.80 -7.78 12.42
CA SER A 67 -4.53 -8.35 12.86
C SER A 67 -3.34 -7.75 12.11
N GLY A 68 -3.49 -7.58 10.81
CA GLY A 68 -2.44 -6.97 9.99
C GLY A 68 -2.19 -5.51 10.35
N ARG A 69 -3.24 -4.75 10.60
CA ARG A 69 -3.12 -3.35 11.04
C ARG A 69 -2.41 -3.26 12.37
N ALA A 70 -2.72 -4.16 13.31
CA ALA A 70 -2.03 -4.21 14.60
C ALA A 70 -0.55 -4.53 14.43
N PHE A 71 -0.23 -5.47 13.52
CA PHE A 71 1.15 -5.81 13.20
C PHE A 71 1.91 -4.59 12.66
N ILE A 72 1.32 -3.85 11.73
CA ILE A 72 1.94 -2.65 11.15
C ILE A 72 2.17 -1.60 12.23
N ASN A 73 1.18 -1.34 13.05
CA ASN A 73 1.28 -0.34 14.11
C ASN A 73 2.36 -0.69 15.13
N LYS A 74 2.59 -1.98 15.38
CA LYS A 74 3.57 -2.44 16.36
C LYS A 74 4.99 -2.49 15.79
N HIS A 75 5.14 -2.89 14.52
CA HIS A 75 6.45 -3.26 13.97
C HIS A 75 6.95 -2.37 12.85
N LEU A 76 6.07 -1.66 12.21
CA LEU A 76 6.39 -0.85 11.04
C LEU A 76 5.94 0.59 11.22
#